data_0bdf7a11dc8c5045d3f172646ec9abae
#
_entry.id   0bdf7a11dc8c5045d3f172646ec9abae
#
_cell.length_a   1.000
_cell.length_b   1.000
_cell.length_c   1.000
_cell.angle_alpha   90.00
_cell.angle_beta   90.00
_cell.angle_gamma   90.00
#
_symmetry.space_group_name_H-M   'P 1'
#
loop_
_entity.id
_entity.type
_entity.pdbx_description
1 polymer ?
#
loop_
_entity_poly.entity_id
_entity_poly.type
_entity_poly.pdbx_seq_one_letter_code
_entity_poly.pdbx_strand_id
1 'polypeptide(L)'
;MNPRRVVVTGMGALTPIGNTLPQFWDGLISGTSGANNITHFDASKFKTKFACEIKGYDPLNFFEKKEVRRYDKFAQYALVVAKEAIKDAKLGESKINNDKVGVIWGAGIGGLETFQNEVLNFSEGDGTPRFNPFFIPKMIPDIAPGLISIKYGFHGPNFATVSACASSANAIIDGLNYIRMGYSDIIVAGGSEAPITIAGMAGFNAMHALSTRNDDPLTASRPFDRDRDGFVLGEGAGALILEEYEHAKNREAKIYAEISGIGLSSDAYHMTAPHPDGKGAIKVMKNCLDDAKLNTSDIDLINMHGTSTSLGDIAETKAVKQVFQEDVYNLNINSTKSMTGHLLGASGAIEGISCILAMNNSMVPPTINHFNRDENIDPKLNLTFSKPQKKEINACLSNTFGFGGHNACIIFTKL
;
A
#
# COMPACT_ATOMS: atom_id res chain seq x y z
N MET A 1 27.12 -16.43 7.66
CA MET A 1 26.82 -16.24 6.22
C MET A 1 26.21 -14.87 6.07
N ASN A 2 26.64 -14.08 5.07
CA ASN A 2 25.90 -12.85 4.74
C ASN A 2 24.49 -13.23 4.26
N PRO A 3 23.45 -12.52 4.68
CA PRO A 3 22.09 -12.78 4.19
C PRO A 3 22.04 -12.60 2.67
N ARG A 4 21.20 -13.39 1.99
CA ARG A 4 20.97 -13.24 0.55
C ARG A 4 20.39 -11.84 0.28
N ARG A 5 20.91 -11.17 -0.74
CA ARG A 5 20.38 -9.88 -1.18
C ARG A 5 19.07 -10.08 -1.94
N VAL A 6 18.15 -9.15 -1.80
CA VAL A 6 16.82 -9.24 -2.42
C VAL A 6 16.53 -7.98 -3.21
N VAL A 7 16.15 -8.16 -4.46
CA VAL A 7 15.87 -7.08 -5.40
C VAL A 7 14.44 -7.14 -5.92
N VAL A 8 13.96 -6.01 -6.44
CA VAL A 8 12.67 -5.91 -7.10
C VAL A 8 12.88 -6.00 -8.61
N THR A 9 12.32 -7.03 -9.24
CA THR A 9 12.48 -7.28 -10.69
C THR A 9 11.22 -7.03 -11.51
N GLY A 10 10.07 -6.79 -10.86
CA GLY A 10 8.83 -6.43 -11.53
C GLY A 10 7.84 -5.77 -10.60
N MET A 11 6.96 -4.95 -11.16
CA MET A 11 5.96 -4.21 -10.42
C MET A 11 4.63 -4.16 -11.18
N GLY A 12 3.52 -4.01 -10.45
CA GLY A 12 2.19 -3.78 -11.00
C GLY A 12 1.35 -2.93 -10.07
N ALA A 13 0.53 -2.06 -10.63
CA ALA A 13 -0.27 -1.10 -9.87
C ALA A 13 -1.67 -0.92 -10.45
N LEU A 14 -2.68 -0.90 -9.58
CA LEU A 14 -4.07 -0.57 -9.89
C LEU A 14 -4.57 0.38 -8.81
N THR A 15 -4.79 1.64 -9.16
CA THR A 15 -5.03 2.72 -8.19
C THR A 15 -6.09 3.70 -8.70
N PRO A 16 -6.66 4.56 -7.82
CA PRO A 16 -7.59 5.62 -8.22
C PRO A 16 -7.04 6.66 -9.22
N ILE A 17 -5.69 6.71 -9.37
CA ILE A 17 -5.01 7.67 -10.26
C ILE A 17 -4.30 7.01 -11.45
N GLY A 18 -4.46 5.70 -11.62
CA GLY A 18 -3.90 4.96 -12.76
C GLY A 18 -4.08 3.45 -12.60
N ASN A 19 -4.46 2.78 -13.67
CA ASN A 19 -4.78 1.35 -13.71
C ASN A 19 -3.61 0.48 -14.18
N THR A 20 -2.47 1.08 -14.47
CA THR A 20 -1.20 0.44 -14.83
C THR A 20 -0.05 1.20 -14.19
N LEU A 21 1.11 0.57 -14.10
CA LEU A 21 2.32 1.18 -13.54
C LEU A 21 2.68 2.54 -14.21
N PRO A 22 2.69 2.66 -15.56
CA PRO A 22 2.94 3.96 -16.20
C PRO A 22 1.87 5.01 -15.87
N GLN A 23 0.58 4.64 -15.92
CA GLN A 23 -0.50 5.57 -15.58
C GLN A 23 -0.46 6.03 -14.12
N PHE A 24 -0.11 5.12 -13.21
CA PHE A 24 0.09 5.46 -11.79
C PHE A 24 1.22 6.48 -11.63
N TRP A 25 2.35 6.29 -12.31
CA TRP A 25 3.45 7.24 -12.30
C TRP A 25 3.04 8.61 -12.84
N ASP A 26 2.38 8.66 -13.98
CA ASP A 26 1.87 9.89 -14.58
C ASP A 26 0.90 10.62 -13.64
N GLY A 27 0.00 9.88 -12.98
CA GLY A 27 -0.91 10.39 -11.97
C GLY A 27 -0.19 10.99 -10.76
N LEU A 28 0.87 10.33 -10.27
CA LEU A 28 1.71 10.83 -9.18
C LEU A 28 2.40 12.14 -9.54
N ILE A 29 3.04 12.22 -10.71
CA ILE A 29 3.83 13.40 -11.11
C ILE A 29 2.95 14.58 -11.49
N SER A 30 1.77 14.32 -12.04
CA SER A 30 0.80 15.39 -12.34
C SER A 30 0.06 15.91 -11.11
N GLY A 31 0.21 15.26 -9.94
CA GLY A 31 -0.52 15.64 -8.73
C GLY A 31 -2.03 15.39 -8.86
N THR A 32 -2.42 14.28 -9.49
CA THR A 32 -3.84 13.97 -9.72
C THR A 32 -4.51 13.50 -8.42
N SER A 33 -5.62 14.14 -8.02
CA SER A 33 -6.48 13.64 -6.94
C SER A 33 -7.36 12.49 -7.43
N GLY A 34 -7.31 11.35 -6.75
CA GLY A 34 -8.18 10.20 -7.00
C GLY A 34 -9.59 10.35 -6.43
N ALA A 35 -9.79 11.29 -5.49
CA ALA A 35 -11.03 11.46 -4.78
C ALA A 35 -12.16 11.96 -5.69
N ASN A 36 -13.36 11.38 -5.53
CA ASN A 36 -14.57 11.78 -6.22
C ASN A 36 -15.80 11.30 -5.43
N ASN A 37 -16.99 11.77 -5.80
CA ASN A 37 -18.22 11.24 -5.23
C ASN A 37 -18.30 9.73 -5.44
N ILE A 38 -18.79 9.02 -4.42
CA ILE A 38 -18.97 7.56 -4.46
C ILE A 38 -19.99 7.20 -5.56
N THR A 39 -19.61 6.23 -6.39
CA THR A 39 -20.44 5.69 -7.47
C THR A 39 -20.87 4.24 -7.24
N HIS A 40 -20.23 3.52 -6.32
CA HIS A 40 -20.52 2.10 -6.05
C HIS A 40 -21.89 1.88 -5.38
N PHE A 41 -22.41 2.88 -4.67
CA PHE A 41 -23.73 2.84 -4.02
C PHE A 41 -24.24 4.27 -3.73
N ASP A 42 -25.51 4.39 -3.33
CA ASP A 42 -26.07 5.68 -2.91
C ASP A 42 -25.53 6.12 -1.55
N ALA A 43 -24.63 7.08 -1.57
CA ALA A 43 -23.99 7.65 -0.38
C ALA A 43 -24.73 8.89 0.18
N SER A 44 -25.92 9.25 -0.31
CA SER A 44 -26.64 10.49 0.05
C SER A 44 -26.87 10.64 1.57
N LYS A 45 -27.06 9.53 2.28
CA LYS A 45 -27.28 9.48 3.73
C LYS A 45 -26.01 9.36 4.57
N PHE A 46 -24.83 9.24 3.93
CA PHE A 46 -23.57 9.09 4.64
C PHE A 46 -22.98 10.45 5.05
N LYS A 47 -22.21 10.47 6.14
CA LYS A 47 -21.44 11.66 6.56
C LYS A 47 -20.36 12.00 5.51
N THR A 48 -19.66 10.99 5.01
CA THR A 48 -18.70 11.10 3.90
C THR A 48 -19.32 10.51 2.64
N LYS A 49 -19.36 11.30 1.55
CA LYS A 49 -20.04 10.96 0.30
C LYS A 49 -19.07 10.75 -0.87
N PHE A 50 -17.79 10.73 -0.58
CA PHE A 50 -16.70 10.61 -1.55
C PHE A 50 -15.67 9.60 -1.10
N ALA A 51 -14.91 9.09 -2.07
CA ALA A 51 -13.83 8.13 -1.87
C ALA A 51 -12.86 8.17 -3.07
N CYS A 52 -11.76 7.46 -2.98
CA CYS A 52 -10.83 7.24 -4.10
C CYS A 52 -11.13 5.87 -4.73
N GLU A 53 -12.14 5.81 -5.60
CA GLU A 53 -12.51 4.63 -6.38
C GLU A 53 -11.58 4.42 -7.57
N ILE A 54 -11.34 3.16 -7.96
CA ILE A 54 -10.66 2.84 -9.22
C ILE A 54 -11.56 3.24 -10.38
N LYS A 55 -11.03 4.02 -11.31
CA LYS A 55 -11.78 4.55 -12.46
C LYS A 55 -11.62 3.65 -13.69
N GLY A 56 -12.72 3.41 -14.40
CA GLY A 56 -12.67 2.66 -15.68
C GLY A 56 -12.27 1.19 -15.56
N TYR A 57 -12.42 0.59 -14.39
CA TYR A 57 -12.20 -0.84 -14.20
C TYR A 57 -13.41 -1.64 -14.66
N ASP A 58 -13.22 -2.47 -15.68
CA ASP A 58 -14.20 -3.47 -16.09
C ASP A 58 -13.56 -4.87 -15.89
N PRO A 59 -14.08 -5.69 -14.96
CA PRO A 59 -13.53 -7.01 -14.70
C PRO A 59 -13.57 -7.94 -15.94
N LEU A 60 -14.45 -7.71 -16.89
CA LEU A 60 -14.55 -8.53 -18.11
C LEU A 60 -13.38 -8.34 -19.06
N ASN A 61 -12.58 -7.27 -18.89
CA ASN A 61 -11.32 -7.11 -19.61
C ASN A 61 -10.19 -8.03 -19.10
N PHE A 62 -10.39 -8.63 -17.91
CA PHE A 62 -9.36 -9.44 -17.24
C PHE A 62 -9.80 -10.86 -16.96
N PHE A 63 -11.11 -11.11 -16.81
CA PHE A 63 -11.68 -12.35 -16.33
C PHE A 63 -12.88 -12.81 -17.18
N GLU A 64 -13.10 -14.11 -17.23
CA GLU A 64 -14.34 -14.65 -17.74
C GLU A 64 -15.51 -14.38 -16.76
N LYS A 65 -16.75 -14.31 -17.27
CA LYS A 65 -17.96 -14.07 -16.43
C LYS A 65 -18.07 -15.02 -15.24
N LYS A 66 -17.64 -16.29 -15.40
CA LYS A 66 -17.65 -17.28 -14.29
C LYS A 66 -16.64 -16.94 -13.19
N GLU A 67 -15.48 -16.38 -13.54
CA GLU A 67 -14.43 -15.97 -12.61
C GLU A 67 -14.88 -14.71 -11.84
N VAL A 68 -15.43 -13.71 -12.53
CA VAL A 68 -16.00 -12.50 -11.90
C VAL A 68 -17.01 -12.85 -10.81
N ARG A 69 -17.83 -13.87 -11.01
CA ARG A 69 -18.81 -14.33 -10.00
C ARG A 69 -18.18 -15.04 -8.80
N ARG A 70 -16.98 -15.60 -8.97
CA ARG A 70 -16.26 -16.39 -7.96
C ARG A 70 -15.26 -15.59 -7.15
N TYR A 71 -14.84 -14.42 -7.61
CA TYR A 71 -13.83 -13.60 -6.97
C TYR A 71 -14.45 -12.31 -6.43
N ASP A 72 -14.14 -11.95 -5.18
CA ASP A 72 -14.42 -10.62 -4.67
C ASP A 72 -13.48 -9.60 -5.34
N LYS A 73 -13.85 -8.32 -5.32
CA LYS A 73 -13.07 -7.24 -5.98
C LYS A 73 -11.63 -7.18 -5.50
N PHE A 74 -11.36 -7.34 -4.18
CA PHE A 74 -9.99 -7.29 -3.68
C PHE A 74 -9.10 -8.39 -4.29
N ALA A 75 -9.67 -9.60 -4.50
CA ALA A 75 -8.96 -10.70 -5.14
C ALA A 75 -8.81 -10.50 -6.65
N GLN A 76 -9.80 -9.87 -7.32
CA GLN A 76 -9.67 -9.46 -8.73
C GLN A 76 -8.53 -8.45 -8.89
N TYR A 77 -8.47 -7.43 -8.05
CA TYR A 77 -7.40 -6.42 -8.08
C TYR A 77 -6.02 -7.06 -7.87
N ALA A 78 -5.91 -8.00 -6.92
CA ALA A 78 -4.68 -8.77 -6.70
C ALA A 78 -4.21 -9.50 -7.97
N LEU A 79 -5.12 -10.21 -8.65
CA LEU A 79 -4.80 -10.94 -9.88
C LEU A 79 -4.38 -10.02 -11.04
N VAL A 80 -4.98 -8.82 -11.13
CA VAL A 80 -4.64 -7.84 -12.17
C VAL A 80 -3.22 -7.32 -11.98
N VAL A 81 -2.87 -6.88 -10.79
CA VAL A 81 -1.52 -6.32 -10.54
C VAL A 81 -0.45 -7.39 -10.49
N ALA A 82 -0.77 -8.61 -10.01
CA ALA A 82 0.16 -9.75 -10.07
C ALA A 82 0.48 -10.11 -11.53
N LYS A 83 -0.52 -10.09 -12.43
CA LYS A 83 -0.31 -10.31 -13.87
C LYS A 83 0.63 -9.27 -14.46
N GLU A 84 0.45 -7.98 -14.12
CA GLU A 84 1.32 -6.91 -14.59
C GLU A 84 2.75 -7.10 -14.07
N ALA A 85 2.93 -7.32 -12.76
CA ALA A 85 4.24 -7.52 -12.15
C ALA A 85 4.99 -8.75 -12.68
N ILE A 86 4.31 -9.87 -12.85
CA ILE A 86 4.88 -11.12 -13.41
C ILE A 86 5.31 -10.92 -14.87
N LYS A 87 4.52 -10.18 -15.66
CA LYS A 87 4.86 -9.82 -17.04
C LYS A 87 6.05 -8.86 -17.08
N ASP A 88 6.07 -7.84 -16.23
CA ASP A 88 7.16 -6.87 -16.12
C ASP A 88 8.48 -7.55 -15.75
N ALA A 89 8.44 -8.51 -14.80
CA ALA A 89 9.58 -9.34 -14.40
C ALA A 89 9.95 -10.41 -15.45
N LYS A 90 9.18 -10.60 -16.52
CA LYS A 90 9.36 -11.64 -17.55
C LYS A 90 9.45 -13.07 -16.99
N LEU A 91 8.74 -13.36 -15.90
CA LEU A 91 8.80 -14.69 -15.28
C LEU A 91 8.25 -15.79 -16.18
N GLY A 92 7.23 -15.49 -17.00
CA GLY A 92 6.67 -16.44 -17.98
C GLY A 92 7.59 -16.78 -19.15
N GLU A 93 8.61 -15.97 -19.40
CA GLU A 93 9.59 -16.15 -20.46
C GLU A 93 10.90 -16.79 -19.96
N SER A 94 11.08 -16.86 -18.64
CA SER A 94 12.29 -17.34 -18.00
C SER A 94 12.12 -18.76 -17.49
N LYS A 95 13.20 -19.57 -17.54
CA LYS A 95 13.22 -20.88 -16.90
C LYS A 95 13.42 -20.70 -15.40
N ILE A 96 12.34 -20.73 -14.62
CA ILE A 96 12.36 -20.63 -13.18
C ILE A 96 11.90 -21.94 -12.52
N ASN A 97 12.29 -22.16 -11.27
CA ASN A 97 11.78 -23.28 -10.49
C ASN A 97 10.52 -22.85 -9.72
N ASN A 98 9.35 -23.27 -10.17
CA ASN A 98 8.07 -22.90 -9.56
C ASN A 98 7.94 -23.35 -8.09
N ASP A 99 8.68 -24.38 -7.64
CA ASP A 99 8.69 -24.79 -6.23
C ASP A 99 9.43 -23.80 -5.34
N LYS A 100 10.20 -22.88 -5.95
CA LYS A 100 10.92 -21.79 -5.29
C LYS A 100 10.26 -20.41 -5.50
N VAL A 101 9.07 -20.35 -6.11
CA VAL A 101 8.28 -19.13 -6.25
C VAL A 101 7.12 -19.15 -5.26
N GLY A 102 7.14 -18.24 -4.32
CA GLY A 102 6.05 -18.07 -3.34
C GLY A 102 5.16 -16.87 -3.65
N VAL A 103 4.04 -16.78 -2.94
CA VAL A 103 3.10 -15.65 -2.98
C VAL A 103 2.72 -15.26 -1.56
N ILE A 104 3.05 -14.03 -1.14
CA ILE A 104 2.70 -13.48 0.17
C ILE A 104 1.94 -12.18 -0.06
N TRP A 105 0.70 -12.11 0.47
CA TRP A 105 -0.22 -11.05 0.06
C TRP A 105 -0.90 -10.38 1.25
N GLY A 106 -0.89 -9.04 1.29
CA GLY A 106 -1.55 -8.26 2.31
C GLY A 106 -2.99 -7.90 1.95
N ALA A 107 -3.91 -8.12 2.88
CA ALA A 107 -5.27 -7.57 2.82
C ALA A 107 -5.73 -7.28 4.24
N GLY A 108 -6.16 -6.04 4.51
CA GLY A 108 -6.56 -5.63 5.86
C GLY A 108 -7.93 -6.17 6.24
N ILE A 109 -8.86 -6.25 5.28
CA ILE A 109 -10.26 -6.64 5.50
C ILE A 109 -10.64 -7.85 4.65
N GLY A 110 -10.21 -7.91 3.39
CA GLY A 110 -10.61 -8.96 2.45
C GLY A 110 -11.98 -8.71 1.81
N GLY A 111 -12.79 -9.76 1.61
CA GLY A 111 -14.04 -9.73 0.84
C GLY A 111 -15.23 -9.09 1.54
N LEU A 112 -15.11 -7.84 1.96
CA LEU A 112 -16.15 -7.11 2.68
C LEU A 112 -17.43 -6.94 1.88
N GLU A 113 -17.33 -6.66 0.57
CA GLU A 113 -18.50 -6.54 -0.32
C GLU A 113 -19.27 -7.85 -0.40
N THR A 114 -18.56 -8.95 -0.56
CA THR A 114 -19.16 -10.30 -0.55
C THR A 114 -19.88 -10.56 0.76
N PHE A 115 -19.24 -10.29 1.92
CA PHE A 115 -19.86 -10.49 3.23
C PHE A 115 -21.14 -9.66 3.36
N GLN A 116 -21.06 -8.37 3.08
CA GLN A 116 -22.21 -7.45 3.14
C GLN A 116 -23.39 -7.97 2.30
N ASN A 117 -23.13 -8.30 1.03
CA ASN A 117 -24.19 -8.67 0.10
C ASN A 117 -24.84 -10.02 0.48
N GLU A 118 -24.09 -11.00 0.91
CA GLU A 118 -24.64 -12.30 1.34
C GLU A 118 -25.51 -12.16 2.60
N VAL A 119 -25.08 -11.33 3.58
CA VAL A 119 -25.85 -11.07 4.81
C VAL A 119 -27.14 -10.27 4.50
N LEU A 120 -27.07 -9.26 3.64
CA LEU A 120 -28.23 -8.50 3.22
C LEU A 120 -29.24 -9.39 2.48
N ASN A 121 -28.80 -10.17 1.50
CA ASN A 121 -29.66 -11.10 0.77
C ASN A 121 -30.36 -12.12 1.70
N PHE A 122 -29.66 -12.61 2.72
CA PHE A 122 -30.26 -13.48 3.71
C PHE A 122 -31.30 -12.76 4.56
N SER A 123 -31.00 -11.54 5.03
CA SER A 123 -31.90 -10.76 5.90
C SER A 123 -33.17 -10.29 5.21
N GLU A 124 -33.11 -10.05 3.90
CA GLU A 124 -34.24 -9.64 3.06
C GLU A 124 -35.02 -10.82 2.50
N GLY A 125 -34.52 -12.05 2.67
CA GLY A 125 -35.14 -13.29 2.19
C GLY A 125 -36.19 -13.85 3.10
N ASP A 126 -36.58 -15.11 2.84
CA ASP A 126 -37.58 -15.86 3.60
C ASP A 126 -37.01 -16.56 4.87
N GLY A 127 -35.79 -16.23 5.29
CA GLY A 127 -35.10 -16.85 6.42
C GLY A 127 -34.42 -18.19 6.09
N THR A 128 -34.55 -18.67 4.84
CA THR A 128 -33.83 -19.89 4.42
C THR A 128 -32.36 -19.56 4.16
N PRO A 129 -31.37 -20.26 4.77
CA PRO A 129 -29.96 -19.93 4.65
C PRO A 129 -29.40 -20.37 3.28
N ARG A 130 -29.71 -19.60 2.23
CA ARG A 130 -29.23 -19.83 0.86
C ARG A 130 -28.06 -18.91 0.56
N PHE A 131 -26.87 -19.29 1.03
CA PHE A 131 -25.63 -18.56 0.74
C PHE A 131 -24.97 -19.07 -0.55
N ASN A 132 -24.21 -18.20 -1.19
CA ASN A 132 -23.37 -18.58 -2.34
C ASN A 132 -22.36 -19.65 -1.91
N PRO A 133 -22.19 -20.77 -2.63
CA PRO A 133 -21.18 -21.80 -2.31
C PRO A 133 -19.74 -21.27 -2.22
N PHE A 134 -19.45 -20.14 -2.86
CA PHE A 134 -18.15 -19.47 -2.80
C PHE A 134 -18.10 -18.34 -1.76
N PHE A 135 -19.11 -18.18 -0.90
CA PHE A 135 -19.17 -17.10 0.10
C PHE A 135 -17.89 -17.04 0.95
N ILE A 136 -17.57 -18.13 1.64
CA ILE A 136 -16.39 -18.17 2.50
C ILE A 136 -15.09 -18.00 1.70
N PRO A 137 -14.82 -18.76 0.61
CA PRO A 137 -13.62 -18.55 -0.21
C PRO A 137 -13.48 -17.13 -0.78
N LYS A 138 -14.57 -16.46 -1.11
CA LYS A 138 -14.52 -15.08 -1.61
C LYS A 138 -14.18 -14.06 -0.51
N MET A 139 -14.55 -14.36 0.73
CA MET A 139 -14.43 -13.44 1.84
C MET A 139 -13.03 -13.44 2.47
N ILE A 140 -12.41 -14.60 2.60
CA ILE A 140 -11.16 -14.74 3.36
C ILE A 140 -9.95 -14.12 2.63
N PRO A 141 -9.05 -13.39 3.36
CA PRO A 141 -7.92 -12.68 2.75
C PRO A 141 -6.92 -13.57 2.00
N ASP A 142 -6.76 -14.82 2.42
CA ASP A 142 -5.78 -15.77 1.85
C ASP A 142 -6.17 -16.30 0.46
N ILE A 143 -7.40 -16.02 0.00
CA ILE A 143 -7.80 -16.43 -1.34
C ILE A 143 -7.02 -15.68 -2.43
N ALA A 144 -6.60 -14.44 -2.18
CA ALA A 144 -5.84 -13.66 -3.16
C ALA A 144 -4.49 -14.31 -3.50
N PRO A 145 -3.59 -14.64 -2.54
CA PRO A 145 -2.36 -15.37 -2.84
C PRO A 145 -2.64 -16.77 -3.37
N GLY A 146 -3.68 -17.46 -2.87
CA GLY A 146 -4.11 -18.77 -3.38
C GLY A 146 -4.44 -18.75 -4.86
N LEU A 147 -5.25 -17.78 -5.30
CA LEU A 147 -5.62 -17.64 -6.71
C LEU A 147 -4.43 -17.27 -7.63
N ILE A 148 -3.49 -16.45 -7.14
CA ILE A 148 -2.26 -16.14 -7.87
C ILE A 148 -1.45 -17.41 -8.06
N SER A 149 -1.20 -18.18 -6.99
CA SER A 149 -0.47 -19.46 -7.08
C SER A 149 -1.13 -20.46 -8.02
N ILE A 150 -2.44 -20.64 -7.93
CA ILE A 150 -3.21 -21.54 -8.82
C ILE A 150 -3.04 -21.12 -10.28
N LYS A 151 -3.14 -19.81 -10.55
CA LYS A 151 -3.09 -19.29 -11.93
C LYS A 151 -1.73 -19.47 -12.59
N TYR A 152 -0.64 -19.37 -11.83
CA TYR A 152 0.72 -19.39 -12.36
C TYR A 152 1.49 -20.67 -12.03
N GLY A 153 0.91 -21.59 -11.26
CA GLY A 153 1.56 -22.85 -10.86
C GLY A 153 2.74 -22.61 -9.91
N PHE A 154 2.65 -21.64 -9.01
CA PHE A 154 3.68 -21.36 -8.01
C PHE A 154 3.45 -22.20 -6.76
N HIS A 155 4.45 -22.97 -6.33
CA HIS A 155 4.34 -23.98 -5.27
C HIS A 155 5.15 -23.63 -4.02
N GLY A 156 5.81 -22.48 -3.98
CA GLY A 156 6.51 -21.99 -2.79
C GLY A 156 5.58 -21.54 -1.67
N PRO A 157 6.09 -20.86 -0.63
CA PRO A 157 5.29 -20.36 0.49
C PRO A 157 4.11 -19.52 0.01
N ASN A 158 2.90 -19.78 0.55
CA ASN A 158 1.68 -19.10 0.14
C ASN A 158 0.80 -18.81 1.36
N PHE A 159 0.62 -17.53 1.69
CA PHE A 159 -0.23 -17.08 2.79
C PHE A 159 -0.57 -15.59 2.69
N ALA A 160 -1.57 -15.16 3.48
CA ALA A 160 -1.90 -13.74 3.63
C ALA A 160 -1.34 -13.17 4.93
N THR A 161 -0.95 -11.88 4.87
CA THR A 161 -0.63 -11.07 6.06
C THR A 161 -1.78 -10.13 6.38
N VAL A 162 -2.15 -10.04 7.65
CA VAL A 162 -3.21 -9.16 8.14
C VAL A 162 -2.69 -8.33 9.30
N SER A 163 -2.44 -7.05 9.05
CA SER A 163 -1.98 -6.04 10.02
C SER A 163 -2.54 -4.67 9.70
N ALA A 164 -3.85 -4.64 9.40
CA ALA A 164 -4.58 -3.44 8.99
C ALA A 164 -3.88 -2.71 7.83
N CYS A 165 -3.57 -1.41 8.00
CA CYS A 165 -2.94 -0.62 6.94
C CYS A 165 -1.51 -1.09 6.59
N ALA A 166 -0.82 -1.81 7.49
CA ALA A 166 0.53 -2.32 7.27
C ALA A 166 0.58 -3.69 6.56
N SER A 167 -0.57 -4.27 6.16
CA SER A 167 -0.64 -5.64 5.65
C SER A 167 0.28 -5.88 4.45
N SER A 168 0.26 -5.04 3.42
CA SER A 168 1.14 -5.25 2.25
C SER A 168 2.61 -4.93 2.51
N ALA A 169 2.91 -3.98 3.43
CA ALA A 169 4.29 -3.78 3.87
C ALA A 169 4.82 -5.03 4.58
N ASN A 170 4.02 -5.66 5.45
CA ASN A 170 4.38 -6.93 6.08
C ASN A 170 4.53 -8.07 5.06
N ALA A 171 3.68 -8.12 4.02
CA ALA A 171 3.84 -9.09 2.94
C ALA A 171 5.19 -8.96 2.22
N ILE A 172 5.65 -7.73 1.96
CA ILE A 172 6.96 -7.45 1.38
C ILE A 172 8.07 -7.86 2.35
N ILE A 173 7.94 -7.51 3.64
CA ILE A 173 8.91 -7.85 4.70
C ILE A 173 9.04 -9.38 4.87
N ASP A 174 7.92 -10.08 4.92
CA ASP A 174 7.92 -11.55 5.02
C ASP A 174 8.52 -12.17 3.76
N GLY A 175 8.16 -11.66 2.56
CA GLY A 175 8.74 -12.09 1.29
C GLY A 175 10.26 -11.95 1.25
N LEU A 176 10.78 -10.81 1.70
CA LEU A 176 12.21 -10.57 1.86
C LEU A 176 12.84 -11.63 2.79
N ASN A 177 12.23 -11.87 3.96
CA ASN A 177 12.77 -12.80 4.95
C ASN A 177 12.78 -14.24 4.42
N TYR A 178 11.74 -14.69 3.72
CA TYR A 178 11.71 -16.02 3.11
C TYR A 178 12.81 -16.22 2.06
N ILE A 179 13.13 -15.17 1.29
CA ILE A 179 14.25 -15.21 0.34
C ILE A 179 15.58 -15.17 1.08
N ARG A 180 15.76 -14.28 2.07
CA ARG A 180 16.99 -14.21 2.90
C ARG A 180 17.32 -15.54 3.58
N MET A 181 16.31 -16.28 4.03
CA MET A 181 16.45 -17.60 4.65
C MET A 181 16.59 -18.75 3.64
N GLY A 182 16.48 -18.50 2.32
CA GLY A 182 16.66 -19.52 1.29
C GLY A 182 15.46 -20.45 1.06
N TYR A 183 14.28 -20.13 1.64
CA TYR A 183 13.06 -20.90 1.39
C TYR A 183 12.54 -20.69 -0.02
N SER A 184 12.71 -19.49 -0.59
CA SER A 184 12.30 -19.12 -1.94
C SER A 184 13.42 -18.38 -2.66
N ASP A 185 13.38 -18.38 -3.98
CA ASP A 185 14.22 -17.55 -4.84
C ASP A 185 13.43 -16.33 -5.35
N ILE A 186 12.10 -16.49 -5.48
CA ILE A 186 11.19 -15.44 -5.92
C ILE A 186 9.96 -15.43 -5.01
N ILE A 187 9.50 -14.23 -4.64
CA ILE A 187 8.19 -14.03 -3.98
C ILE A 187 7.40 -12.97 -4.76
N VAL A 188 6.17 -13.30 -5.12
CA VAL A 188 5.17 -12.31 -5.52
C VAL A 188 4.59 -11.71 -4.23
N ALA A 189 5.02 -10.51 -3.88
CA ALA A 189 4.58 -9.81 -2.67
C ALA A 189 3.72 -8.59 -3.04
N GLY A 190 2.73 -8.30 -2.23
CA GLY A 190 1.89 -7.13 -2.48
C GLY A 190 0.69 -7.06 -1.57
N GLY A 191 -0.33 -6.32 -2.01
CA GLY A 191 -1.58 -6.27 -1.30
C GLY A 191 -2.70 -5.63 -2.10
N SER A 192 -3.92 -5.91 -1.69
CA SER A 192 -5.13 -5.41 -2.35
C SER A 192 -6.25 -5.15 -1.34
N GLU A 193 -7.05 -4.13 -1.61
CA GLU A 193 -8.21 -3.79 -0.80
C GLU A 193 -9.33 -3.21 -1.67
N ALA A 194 -10.59 -3.58 -1.35
CA ALA A 194 -11.80 -3.04 -1.98
C ALA A 194 -12.83 -2.65 -0.90
N PRO A 195 -12.53 -1.65 -0.05
CA PRO A 195 -13.29 -1.37 1.16
C PRO A 195 -14.44 -0.38 0.91
N ILE A 196 -14.60 0.17 -0.30
CA ILE A 196 -15.61 1.20 -0.63
C ILE A 196 -16.95 0.50 -0.81
N THR A 197 -17.55 0.12 0.31
CA THR A 197 -18.85 -0.54 0.46
C THR A 197 -19.69 0.20 1.49
N ILE A 198 -20.99 -0.10 1.56
CA ILE A 198 -21.87 0.47 2.59
C ILE A 198 -21.29 0.20 3.98
N ALA A 199 -20.93 -1.05 4.27
CA ALA A 199 -20.38 -1.45 5.58
C ALA A 199 -19.02 -0.77 5.87
N GLY A 200 -18.12 -0.73 4.89
CA GLY A 200 -16.81 -0.09 5.03
C GLY A 200 -16.92 1.39 5.32
N MET A 201 -17.66 2.12 4.48
CA MET A 201 -17.88 3.56 4.67
C MET A 201 -18.60 3.88 5.97
N ALA A 202 -19.65 3.11 6.33
CA ALA A 202 -20.37 3.31 7.57
C ALA A 202 -19.50 3.05 8.80
N GLY A 203 -18.68 1.99 8.78
CA GLY A 203 -17.78 1.64 9.86
C GLY A 203 -16.73 2.73 10.13
N PHE A 204 -16.05 3.21 9.09
CA PHE A 204 -15.06 4.29 9.24
C PHE A 204 -15.71 5.64 9.58
N ASN A 205 -16.93 5.94 9.09
CA ASN A 205 -17.70 7.11 9.51
C ASN A 205 -18.07 7.05 11.00
N ALA A 206 -18.46 5.88 11.51
CA ALA A 206 -18.78 5.69 12.93
C ALA A 206 -17.58 5.95 13.84
N MET A 207 -16.36 5.66 13.35
CA MET A 207 -15.10 5.94 14.05
C MET A 207 -14.67 7.40 13.93
N HIS A 208 -15.37 8.26 13.18
CA HIS A 208 -14.95 9.63 12.85
C HIS A 208 -13.54 9.70 12.22
N ALA A 209 -13.17 8.67 11.45
CA ALA A 209 -11.84 8.58 10.87
C ALA A 209 -11.75 9.17 9.46
N LEU A 210 -12.90 9.30 8.76
CA LEU A 210 -12.97 9.84 7.41
C LEU A 210 -13.16 11.36 7.39
N SER A 211 -12.55 12.01 6.39
CA SER A 211 -12.87 13.40 6.06
C SER A 211 -14.35 13.54 5.68
N THR A 212 -14.95 14.65 6.06
CA THR A 212 -16.35 15.00 5.76
C THR A 212 -16.48 16.19 4.82
N ARG A 213 -15.40 16.54 4.10
CA ARG A 213 -15.34 17.66 3.15
C ARG A 213 -16.09 17.36 1.83
N ASN A 214 -17.40 17.19 1.93
CA ASN A 214 -18.26 16.78 0.80
C ASN A 214 -18.42 17.86 -0.27
N ASP A 215 -18.19 19.11 0.06
CA ASP A 215 -18.26 20.29 -0.84
C ASP A 215 -17.03 20.39 -1.75
N ASP A 216 -15.90 19.77 -1.37
CA ASP A 216 -14.68 19.75 -2.17
C ASP A 216 -13.90 18.42 -2.00
N PRO A 217 -14.42 17.30 -2.56
CA PRO A 217 -13.78 15.99 -2.45
C PRO A 217 -12.33 15.94 -2.96
N LEU A 218 -12.04 16.70 -4.04
CA LEU A 218 -10.72 16.67 -4.68
C LEU A 218 -9.61 17.15 -3.75
N THR A 219 -9.92 18.00 -2.78
CA THR A 219 -8.96 18.53 -1.82
C THR A 219 -9.10 17.95 -0.41
N ALA A 220 -9.92 16.90 -0.25
CA ALA A 220 -10.22 16.33 1.07
C ALA A 220 -9.02 15.59 1.68
N SER A 221 -8.27 14.81 0.88
CA SER A 221 -7.02 14.20 1.35
C SER A 221 -5.91 15.25 1.31
N ARG A 222 -5.55 15.76 2.49
CA ARG A 222 -4.61 16.88 2.67
C ARG A 222 -3.59 16.64 3.78
N PRO A 223 -2.69 15.66 3.63
CA PRO A 223 -1.68 15.40 4.64
C PRO A 223 -0.90 16.65 5.01
N PHE A 224 -0.66 16.82 6.30
CA PHE A 224 0.10 17.92 6.91
C PHE A 224 -0.58 19.31 6.85
N ASP A 225 -1.71 19.45 6.17
CA ASP A 225 -2.48 20.70 6.19
C ASP A 225 -3.16 20.90 7.56
N ARG A 226 -3.24 22.16 8.03
CA ARG A 226 -3.86 22.48 9.32
C ARG A 226 -5.33 22.05 9.39
N ASP A 227 -6.04 22.18 8.29
CA ASP A 227 -7.49 21.99 8.23
C ASP A 227 -7.89 20.57 7.74
N ARG A 228 -6.95 19.58 7.86
CA ARG A 228 -7.24 18.18 7.65
C ARG A 228 -8.19 17.63 8.70
N ASP A 229 -9.16 16.84 8.29
CA ASP A 229 -10.26 16.38 9.15
C ASP A 229 -10.46 14.85 9.13
N GLY A 230 -9.53 14.08 8.55
CA GLY A 230 -9.58 12.64 8.43
C GLY A 230 -9.04 12.15 7.09
N PHE A 231 -8.90 10.83 6.95
CA PHE A 231 -8.42 10.28 5.70
C PHE A 231 -9.55 10.13 4.65
N VAL A 232 -9.18 10.04 3.39
CA VAL A 232 -10.09 9.65 2.30
C VAL A 232 -9.89 8.18 2.02
N LEU A 233 -10.96 7.37 2.12
CA LEU A 233 -10.89 5.94 1.84
C LEU A 233 -10.61 5.70 0.36
N GLY A 234 -9.69 4.79 0.06
CA GLY A 234 -9.35 4.38 -1.30
C GLY A 234 -9.38 2.86 -1.46
N GLU A 235 -9.41 2.42 -2.70
CA GLU A 235 -9.32 1.02 -3.09
C GLU A 235 -8.20 0.82 -4.11
N GLY A 236 -7.67 -0.39 -4.21
CA GLY A 236 -6.61 -0.67 -5.17
C GLY A 236 -5.74 -1.86 -4.79
N ALA A 237 -4.67 -2.03 -5.56
CA ALA A 237 -3.69 -3.09 -5.35
C ALA A 237 -2.31 -2.70 -5.87
N GLY A 238 -1.28 -3.26 -5.25
CA GLY A 238 0.10 -3.19 -5.71
C GLY A 238 0.80 -4.53 -5.57
N ALA A 239 1.65 -4.86 -6.55
CA ALA A 239 2.45 -6.09 -6.56
C ALA A 239 3.91 -5.78 -6.87
N LEU A 240 4.81 -6.46 -6.16
CA LEU A 240 6.24 -6.45 -6.41
C LEU A 240 6.73 -7.90 -6.60
N ILE A 241 7.62 -8.12 -7.55
CA ILE A 241 8.36 -9.37 -7.65
C ILE A 241 9.66 -9.18 -6.91
N LEU A 242 9.76 -9.82 -5.75
CA LEU A 242 10.97 -9.91 -4.96
C LEU A 242 11.79 -11.09 -5.42
N GLU A 243 13.06 -10.90 -5.67
CA GLU A 243 13.92 -11.93 -6.23
C GLU A 243 15.32 -11.91 -5.59
N GLU A 244 15.89 -13.07 -5.38
CA GLU A 244 17.25 -13.20 -4.94
C GLU A 244 18.20 -12.60 -5.99
N TYR A 245 19.16 -11.80 -5.54
CA TYR A 245 20.00 -10.98 -6.40
C TYR A 245 20.79 -11.77 -7.44
N GLU A 246 21.48 -12.85 -7.04
CA GLU A 246 22.25 -13.67 -7.99
C GLU A 246 21.33 -14.45 -8.93
N HIS A 247 20.14 -14.88 -8.46
CA HIS A 247 19.11 -15.46 -9.31
C HIS A 247 18.65 -14.47 -10.39
N ALA A 248 18.37 -13.22 -10.00
CA ALA A 248 17.97 -12.16 -10.91
C ALA A 248 19.04 -11.86 -11.97
N LYS A 249 20.31 -11.77 -11.55
CA LYS A 249 21.45 -11.57 -12.45
C LYS A 249 21.62 -12.71 -13.44
N ASN A 250 21.54 -13.96 -12.97
CA ASN A 250 21.78 -15.14 -13.79
C ASN A 250 20.73 -15.29 -14.92
N ARG A 251 19.52 -14.73 -14.74
CA ARG A 251 18.49 -14.69 -15.77
C ARG A 251 18.37 -13.34 -16.50
N GLU A 252 19.36 -12.43 -16.27
CA GLU A 252 19.41 -11.09 -16.89
C GLU A 252 18.14 -10.26 -16.64
N ALA A 253 17.57 -10.37 -15.43
CA ALA A 253 16.39 -9.62 -15.06
C ALA A 253 16.67 -8.12 -14.98
N LYS A 254 15.68 -7.31 -15.36
CA LYS A 254 15.71 -5.90 -14.98
C LYS A 254 15.59 -5.78 -13.45
N ILE A 255 16.45 -5.01 -12.85
CA ILE A 255 16.42 -4.73 -11.41
C ILE A 255 16.03 -3.26 -11.23
N TYR A 256 14.98 -3.03 -10.46
CA TYR A 256 14.45 -1.70 -10.19
C TYR A 256 15.07 -1.07 -8.92
N ALA A 257 15.25 -1.88 -7.90
CA ALA A 257 15.80 -1.48 -6.60
C ALA A 257 16.21 -2.72 -5.81
N GLU A 258 17.03 -2.53 -4.76
CA GLU A 258 17.26 -3.52 -3.70
C GLU A 258 16.39 -3.15 -2.49
N ILE A 259 15.86 -4.14 -1.77
CA ILE A 259 15.29 -3.95 -0.45
C ILE A 259 16.43 -4.13 0.55
N SER A 260 16.98 -3.03 1.02
CA SER A 260 18.18 -3.03 1.85
C SER A 260 17.88 -3.23 3.31
N GLY A 261 16.75 -2.70 3.80
CA GLY A 261 16.40 -2.78 5.20
C GLY A 261 14.90 -2.86 5.44
N ILE A 262 14.57 -3.47 6.56
CA ILE A 262 13.20 -3.61 7.06
C ILE A 262 13.14 -3.30 8.55
N GLY A 263 12.00 -2.78 8.99
CA GLY A 263 11.74 -2.57 10.41
C GLY A 263 10.32 -2.97 10.76
N LEU A 264 10.15 -3.54 11.94
CA LEU A 264 8.85 -3.83 12.54
C LEU A 264 8.83 -3.36 13.99
N SER A 265 7.69 -2.83 14.44
CA SER A 265 7.46 -2.50 15.84
C SER A 265 5.96 -2.48 16.16
N SER A 266 5.63 -2.35 17.42
CA SER A 266 4.26 -2.11 17.90
C SER A 266 4.23 -0.88 18.81
N ASP A 267 3.16 -0.08 18.68
CA ASP A 267 2.89 1.03 19.60
C ASP A 267 2.53 0.56 21.01
N ALA A 268 1.87 -0.59 21.11
CA ALA A 268 1.34 -1.16 22.36
C ALA A 268 0.61 -0.10 23.22
N TYR A 269 -0.23 0.72 22.57
CA TYR A 269 -0.83 1.91 23.20
C TYR A 269 -2.37 1.92 23.09
N HIS A 270 -2.92 1.94 21.87
CA HIS A 270 -4.35 2.07 21.63
C HIS A 270 -4.77 1.35 20.36
N MET A 271 -6.05 0.94 20.24
CA MET A 271 -6.54 0.20 19.05
C MET A 271 -6.42 0.99 17.75
N THR A 272 -6.62 2.30 17.77
CA THR A 272 -6.71 3.13 16.55
C THR A 272 -5.84 4.39 16.58
N ALA A 273 -5.52 4.91 17.77
CA ALA A 273 -4.71 6.11 17.90
C ALA A 273 -3.21 5.76 17.95
N PRO A 274 -2.34 6.53 17.25
CA PRO A 274 -0.90 6.38 17.38
C PRO A 274 -0.42 6.77 18.77
N HIS A 275 0.74 6.26 19.18
CA HIS A 275 1.37 6.72 20.42
C HIS A 275 1.70 8.23 20.29
N PRO A 276 1.29 9.12 21.22
CA PRO A 276 1.42 10.58 21.08
C PRO A 276 2.86 11.05 20.91
N ASP A 277 3.83 10.33 21.49
CA ASP A 277 5.27 10.61 21.33
C ASP A 277 5.88 9.88 20.11
N GLY A 278 5.09 9.19 19.28
CA GLY A 278 5.58 8.45 18.12
C GLY A 278 6.57 7.32 18.42
N LYS A 279 6.54 6.72 19.63
CA LYS A 279 7.54 5.74 20.07
C LYS A 279 7.68 4.54 19.13
N GLY A 280 6.56 3.98 18.66
CA GLY A 280 6.58 2.88 17.71
C GLY A 280 7.16 3.29 16.36
N ALA A 281 6.76 4.47 15.85
CA ALA A 281 7.29 5.03 14.61
C ALA A 281 8.81 5.30 14.68
N ILE A 282 9.30 5.83 15.80
CA ILE A 282 10.74 6.02 16.04
C ILE A 282 11.46 4.68 16.02
N LYS A 283 10.93 3.69 16.75
CA LYS A 283 11.56 2.38 16.86
C LYS A 283 11.62 1.66 15.51
N VAL A 284 10.53 1.70 14.73
CA VAL A 284 10.48 1.01 13.44
C VAL A 284 11.46 1.59 12.43
N MET A 285 11.58 2.92 12.36
CA MET A 285 12.55 3.58 11.47
C MET A 285 13.99 3.27 11.88
N LYS A 286 14.32 3.28 13.19
CA LYS A 286 15.64 2.90 13.68
C LYS A 286 15.95 1.44 13.35
N ASN A 287 15.06 0.51 13.63
CA ASN A 287 15.24 -0.90 13.27
C ASN A 287 15.49 -1.08 11.76
N CYS A 288 14.80 -0.29 10.93
CA CYS A 288 14.95 -0.36 9.48
C CYS A 288 16.32 0.16 9.01
N LEU A 289 16.79 1.27 9.57
CA LEU A 289 18.13 1.80 9.30
C LEU A 289 19.23 0.84 9.77
N ASP A 290 19.07 0.24 10.95
CA ASP A 290 20.02 -0.74 11.51
C ASP A 290 20.10 -2.00 10.62
N ASP A 291 18.97 -2.55 10.13
CA ASP A 291 18.94 -3.70 9.22
C ASP A 291 19.60 -3.37 7.87
N ALA A 292 19.35 -2.16 7.34
CA ALA A 292 19.98 -1.65 6.12
C ALA A 292 21.47 -1.33 6.30
N LYS A 293 21.95 -1.14 7.52
CA LYS A 293 23.29 -0.60 7.85
C LYS A 293 23.53 0.78 7.22
N LEU A 294 22.49 1.61 7.20
CA LEU A 294 22.52 2.97 6.69
C LEU A 294 22.40 3.98 7.83
N ASN A 295 23.03 5.14 7.62
CA ASN A 295 22.85 6.30 8.48
C ASN A 295 21.64 7.13 8.02
N THR A 296 21.17 8.03 8.85
CA THR A 296 20.10 8.98 8.51
C THR A 296 20.46 9.86 7.31
N SER A 297 21.74 10.24 7.18
CA SER A 297 22.27 11.04 6.06
C SER A 297 22.27 10.30 4.70
N ASP A 298 22.11 9.00 4.68
CA ASP A 298 22.07 8.20 3.45
C ASP A 298 20.68 8.15 2.82
N ILE A 299 19.65 8.60 3.54
CA ILE A 299 18.26 8.62 3.06
C ILE A 299 17.96 9.93 2.33
N ASP A 300 17.43 9.82 1.11
CA ASP A 300 17.08 10.97 0.27
C ASP A 300 15.60 11.31 0.30
N LEU A 301 14.74 10.30 0.48
CA LEU A 301 13.29 10.43 0.45
C LEU A 301 12.64 9.60 1.57
N ILE A 302 11.68 10.20 2.27
CA ILE A 302 10.75 9.48 3.15
C ILE A 302 9.35 9.59 2.57
N ASN A 303 8.76 8.44 2.20
CA ASN A 303 7.33 8.35 1.95
C ASN A 303 6.64 8.03 3.27
N MET A 304 5.92 9.01 3.79
CA MET A 304 5.25 8.91 5.09
C MET A 304 3.93 8.15 4.99
N HIS A 305 3.53 7.56 6.10
CA HIS A 305 2.16 7.04 6.23
C HIS A 305 1.14 8.15 5.99
N GLY A 306 1.31 9.33 6.58
CA GLY A 306 0.69 10.61 6.26
C GLY A 306 -0.77 10.51 5.78
N THR A 307 -1.69 10.10 6.66
CA THR A 307 -3.08 9.77 6.30
C THR A 307 -4.02 10.95 6.21
N SER A 308 -3.55 12.19 6.43
CA SER A 308 -4.43 13.37 6.56
C SER A 308 -5.30 13.35 7.84
N THR A 309 -4.81 12.69 8.88
CA THR A 309 -5.45 12.71 10.21
C THR A 309 -4.73 13.69 11.15
N SER A 310 -5.50 14.37 12.00
CA SER A 310 -4.94 15.42 12.87
C SER A 310 -3.82 14.91 13.76
N LEU A 311 -3.98 13.75 14.41
CA LEU A 311 -2.99 13.20 15.33
C LEU A 311 -1.89 12.42 14.62
N GLY A 312 -2.24 11.66 13.58
CA GLY A 312 -1.30 10.78 12.86
C GLY A 312 -0.16 11.56 12.23
N ASP A 313 -0.47 12.58 11.46
CA ASP A 313 0.51 13.36 10.71
C ASP A 313 1.47 14.11 11.66
N ILE A 314 0.96 14.65 12.80
CA ILE A 314 1.80 15.31 13.83
C ILE A 314 2.73 14.30 14.50
N ALA A 315 2.21 13.15 14.92
CA ALA A 315 3.01 12.14 15.61
C ALA A 315 4.13 11.60 14.70
N GLU A 316 3.81 11.36 13.42
CA GLU A 316 4.78 10.86 12.45
C GLU A 316 5.84 11.90 12.11
N THR A 317 5.49 13.16 11.85
CA THR A 317 6.48 14.22 11.59
C THR A 317 7.42 14.44 12.77
N LYS A 318 6.91 14.36 14.02
CA LYS A 318 7.74 14.40 15.23
C LYS A 318 8.70 13.21 15.31
N ALA A 319 8.20 12.00 15.00
CA ALA A 319 9.01 10.79 15.01
C ALA A 319 10.14 10.84 13.96
N VAL A 320 9.83 11.27 12.74
CA VAL A 320 10.83 11.47 11.67
C VAL A 320 11.89 12.47 12.12
N LYS A 321 11.48 13.64 12.66
CA LYS A 321 12.42 14.63 13.16
C LYS A 321 13.30 14.11 14.29
N GLN A 322 12.76 13.31 15.19
CA GLN A 322 13.54 12.72 16.29
C GLN A 322 14.55 11.67 15.83
N VAL A 323 14.24 10.90 14.78
CA VAL A 323 15.14 9.89 14.22
C VAL A 323 16.24 10.54 13.39
N PHE A 324 15.88 11.44 12.49
CA PHE A 324 16.79 12.03 11.50
C PHE A 324 17.53 13.26 11.99
N GLN A 325 17.11 13.89 13.10
CA GLN A 325 17.71 15.08 13.68
C GLN A 325 17.94 16.17 12.62
N GLU A 326 19.16 16.68 12.46
CA GLU A 326 19.48 17.72 11.47
C GLU A 326 19.45 17.20 10.01
N ASP A 327 19.66 15.91 9.79
CA ASP A 327 19.61 15.32 8.44
C ASP A 327 18.22 15.43 7.81
N VAL A 328 17.15 15.55 8.62
CA VAL A 328 15.76 15.70 8.15
C VAL A 328 15.57 16.88 7.21
N TYR A 329 16.39 17.91 7.33
CA TYR A 329 16.28 19.13 6.51
C TYR A 329 16.92 18.99 5.13
N ASN A 330 17.69 17.91 4.88
CA ASN A 330 18.37 17.63 3.63
C ASN A 330 17.61 16.64 2.74
N LEU A 331 16.58 16.00 3.25
CA LEU A 331 15.78 15.00 2.52
C LEU A 331 14.42 15.55 2.09
N ASN A 332 13.82 14.89 1.12
CA ASN A 332 12.43 15.12 0.77
C ASN A 332 11.51 14.19 1.57
N ILE A 333 10.36 14.71 1.91
CA ILE A 333 9.29 13.97 2.56
C ILE A 333 8.04 14.13 1.72
N ASN A 334 7.24 13.06 1.54
CA ASN A 334 5.93 13.18 0.91
C ASN A 334 4.92 12.20 1.51
N SER A 335 3.63 12.42 1.18
CA SER A 335 2.58 11.43 1.31
C SER A 335 1.77 11.33 0.02
N THR A 336 1.86 10.20 -0.65
CA THR A 336 1.10 9.91 -1.88
C THR A 336 -0.38 9.69 -1.62
N LYS A 337 -0.78 9.51 -0.35
CA LYS A 337 -2.20 9.43 0.05
C LYS A 337 -2.96 10.73 -0.21
N SER A 338 -2.28 11.85 -0.37
CA SER A 338 -2.90 13.09 -0.87
C SER A 338 -3.57 12.92 -2.23
N MET A 339 -3.08 11.97 -3.05
CA MET A 339 -3.54 11.65 -4.41
C MET A 339 -4.36 10.37 -4.46
N THR A 340 -3.86 9.28 -3.89
CA THR A 340 -4.51 7.96 -3.96
C THR A 340 -5.62 7.76 -2.95
N GLY A 341 -5.70 8.59 -1.91
CA GLY A 341 -6.42 8.23 -0.69
C GLY A 341 -5.70 7.12 0.08
N HIS A 342 -6.34 6.60 1.09
CA HIS A 342 -5.79 5.54 1.93
C HIS A 342 -6.31 4.17 1.46
N LEU A 343 -5.45 3.37 0.83
CA LEU A 343 -5.79 2.05 0.27
C LEU A 343 -5.75 0.92 1.33
N LEU A 344 -5.79 1.27 2.62
CA LEU A 344 -5.74 0.32 3.74
C LEU A 344 -4.62 -0.72 3.58
N GLY A 345 -4.96 -2.01 3.53
CA GLY A 345 -4.00 -3.11 3.42
C GLY A 345 -3.13 -3.10 2.16
N ALA A 346 -3.54 -2.40 1.10
CA ALA A 346 -2.76 -2.25 -0.13
C ALA A 346 -1.74 -1.10 -0.08
N SER A 347 -1.85 -0.18 0.89
CA SER A 347 -1.07 1.07 0.93
C SER A 347 0.44 0.84 0.86
N GLY A 348 0.99 -0.04 1.70
CA GLY A 348 2.45 -0.25 1.76
C GLY A 348 3.06 -0.72 0.43
N ALA A 349 2.34 -1.53 -0.35
CA ALA A 349 2.81 -1.97 -1.67
C ALA A 349 2.83 -0.82 -2.68
N ILE A 350 1.76 -0.03 -2.74
CA ILE A 350 1.66 1.13 -3.65
C ILE A 350 2.67 2.22 -3.28
N GLU A 351 2.90 2.43 -2.00
CA GLU A 351 3.89 3.39 -1.50
C GLU A 351 5.32 2.93 -1.77
N GLY A 352 5.61 1.64 -1.59
CA GLY A 352 6.89 1.05 -2.01
C GLY A 352 7.13 1.19 -3.52
N ILE A 353 6.12 0.94 -4.35
CA ILE A 353 6.19 1.16 -5.80
C ILE A 353 6.45 2.65 -6.11
N SER A 354 5.77 3.58 -5.42
CA SER A 354 6.01 5.01 -5.57
C SER A 354 7.46 5.41 -5.25
N CYS A 355 8.04 4.86 -4.16
CA CYS A 355 9.45 5.06 -3.80
C CYS A 355 10.39 4.58 -4.92
N ILE A 356 10.20 3.37 -5.41
CA ILE A 356 11.02 2.79 -6.48
C ILE A 356 10.92 3.61 -7.78
N LEU A 357 9.71 4.03 -8.15
CA LEU A 357 9.50 4.88 -9.33
C LEU A 357 10.17 6.25 -9.16
N ALA A 358 10.09 6.85 -7.96
CA ALA A 358 10.76 8.11 -7.66
C ALA A 358 12.28 8.01 -7.82
N MET A 359 12.89 6.92 -7.32
CA MET A 359 14.32 6.64 -7.48
C MET A 359 14.72 6.48 -8.94
N ASN A 360 13.97 5.68 -9.71
CA ASN A 360 14.31 5.39 -11.11
C ASN A 360 14.13 6.59 -12.04
N ASN A 361 13.25 7.53 -11.68
CA ASN A 361 12.98 8.74 -12.48
C ASN A 361 13.66 10.00 -11.90
N SER A 362 14.39 9.91 -10.78
CA SER A 362 15.01 11.04 -10.08
C SER A 362 14.01 12.20 -9.87
N MET A 363 12.79 11.84 -9.44
CA MET A 363 11.68 12.78 -9.26
C MET A 363 10.83 12.40 -8.06
N VAL A 364 10.70 13.30 -7.10
CA VAL A 364 9.85 13.10 -5.91
C VAL A 364 8.43 13.53 -6.23
N PRO A 365 7.42 12.62 -6.11
CA PRO A 365 6.02 12.99 -6.25
C PRO A 365 5.59 13.99 -5.17
N PRO A 366 4.66 14.92 -5.48
CA PRO A 366 4.23 15.92 -4.52
C PRO A 366 3.29 15.36 -3.46
N THR A 367 3.23 16.05 -2.32
CA THR A 367 2.06 16.06 -1.43
C THR A 367 1.16 17.19 -1.92
N ILE A 368 -0.04 16.86 -2.41
CA ILE A 368 -1.00 17.87 -2.87
C ILE A 368 -1.93 18.33 -1.74
N ASN A 369 -2.72 19.38 -2.01
CA ASN A 369 -3.79 19.86 -1.14
C ASN A 369 -3.31 20.51 0.18
N HIS A 370 -2.09 21.03 0.24
CA HIS A 370 -1.64 21.83 1.37
C HIS A 370 -1.94 23.32 1.11
N PHE A 371 -2.83 23.89 1.90
CA PHE A 371 -3.29 25.29 1.79
C PHE A 371 -2.91 26.09 3.01
N ASN A 372 -3.01 25.49 4.20
CA ASN A 372 -2.81 26.16 5.48
C ASN A 372 -1.78 25.40 6.32
N ARG A 373 -0.76 26.17 6.77
CA ARG A 373 0.29 25.60 7.62
C ARG A 373 -0.25 25.18 8.97
N ASP A 374 0.13 23.96 9.42
CA ASP A 374 -0.08 23.50 10.79
C ASP A 374 1.09 23.94 11.67
N GLU A 375 0.80 24.70 12.75
CA GLU A 375 1.79 25.23 13.69
C GLU A 375 2.49 24.11 14.49
N ASN A 376 1.88 22.91 14.57
CA ASN A 376 2.45 21.75 15.24
C ASN A 376 3.47 20.97 14.40
N ILE A 377 3.62 21.35 13.13
CA ILE A 377 4.55 20.74 12.18
C ILE A 377 5.70 21.70 11.88
N ASP A 378 6.93 21.23 11.97
CA ASP A 378 8.12 22.06 11.71
C ASP A 378 8.12 22.60 10.27
N PRO A 379 8.10 23.94 10.12
CA PRO A 379 8.04 24.56 8.79
C PRO A 379 9.29 24.40 7.93
N LYS A 380 10.39 23.93 8.51
CA LYS A 380 11.65 23.70 7.80
C LYS A 380 11.66 22.36 7.07
N LEU A 381 10.72 21.45 7.37
CA LEU A 381 10.63 20.17 6.70
C LEU A 381 10.24 20.37 5.22
N ASN A 382 10.97 19.72 4.33
CA ASN A 382 10.61 19.69 2.90
C ASN A 382 9.55 18.60 2.64
N LEU A 383 8.29 18.92 2.89
CA LEU A 383 7.14 18.01 2.71
C LEU A 383 6.70 17.90 1.23
N THR A 384 7.53 18.35 0.30
CA THR A 384 7.36 18.29 -1.17
C THR A 384 5.97 18.75 -1.61
N PHE A 385 5.54 19.93 -1.14
CA PHE A 385 4.20 20.43 -1.40
C PHE A 385 3.95 20.83 -2.86
N SER A 386 2.75 20.51 -3.35
CA SER A 386 2.08 20.98 -4.56
C SER A 386 2.72 20.60 -5.90
N LYS A 387 4.02 20.48 -5.99
CA LYS A 387 4.73 20.18 -7.26
C LYS A 387 5.80 19.12 -7.05
N PRO A 388 6.01 18.23 -8.03
CA PRO A 388 7.11 17.28 -7.99
C PRO A 388 8.45 18.01 -7.94
N GLN A 389 9.42 17.41 -7.22
CA GLN A 389 10.77 17.97 -7.10
C GLN A 389 11.79 17.02 -7.71
N LYS A 390 12.63 17.56 -8.62
CA LYS A 390 13.75 16.81 -9.19
C LYS A 390 14.82 16.60 -8.13
N LYS A 391 15.16 15.35 -7.86
CA LYS A 391 16.20 14.95 -6.90
C LYS A 391 16.75 13.59 -7.28
N GLU A 392 18.05 13.44 -7.24
CA GLU A 392 18.67 12.12 -7.27
C GLU A 392 18.35 11.41 -5.95
N ILE A 393 17.84 10.18 -6.05
CA ILE A 393 17.40 9.39 -4.89
C ILE A 393 18.15 8.08 -4.95
N ASN A 394 19.02 7.83 -3.99
CA ASN A 394 19.78 6.59 -3.84
C ASN A 394 19.16 5.67 -2.79
N ALA A 395 18.53 6.25 -1.77
CA ALA A 395 17.79 5.51 -0.76
C ALA A 395 16.46 6.17 -0.41
N CYS A 396 15.41 5.37 -0.35
CA CYS A 396 14.06 5.79 0.00
C CYS A 396 13.51 4.95 1.15
N LEU A 397 12.96 5.60 2.17
CA LEU A 397 12.32 4.97 3.31
C LEU A 397 10.80 5.11 3.18
N SER A 398 10.06 4.01 3.28
CA SER A 398 8.59 3.97 3.26
C SER A 398 8.04 3.52 4.60
N ASN A 399 7.19 4.34 5.22
CA ASN A 399 6.53 4.08 6.50
C ASN A 399 5.08 3.66 6.28
N THR A 400 4.65 2.64 7.00
CA THR A 400 3.23 2.25 7.04
C THR A 400 2.84 1.91 8.47
N PHE A 401 1.80 2.60 9.00
CA PHE A 401 1.31 2.43 10.37
C PHE A 401 -0.15 1.97 10.34
N GLY A 402 -0.45 0.87 11.01
CA GLY A 402 -1.77 0.25 11.01
C GLY A 402 -2.49 0.35 12.35
N PHE A 403 -3.82 0.34 12.32
CA PHE A 403 -4.62 0.12 13.52
C PHE A 403 -4.17 -1.14 14.25
N GLY A 404 -4.27 -1.14 15.58
CA GLY A 404 -3.63 -2.16 16.42
C GLY A 404 -2.19 -1.78 16.83
N GLY A 405 -1.68 -0.64 16.33
CA GLY A 405 -0.31 -0.18 16.58
C GLY A 405 0.74 -0.93 15.78
N HIS A 406 0.37 -1.50 14.65
CA HIS A 406 1.30 -2.19 13.74
C HIS A 406 2.12 -1.18 12.95
N ASN A 407 3.43 -1.19 13.12
CA ASN A 407 4.36 -0.31 12.40
C ASN A 407 5.29 -1.15 11.52
N ALA A 408 5.36 -0.80 10.25
CA ALA A 408 6.25 -1.38 9.25
C ALA A 408 7.04 -0.28 8.53
N CYS A 409 8.31 -0.52 8.28
CA CYS A 409 9.19 0.39 7.54
C CYS A 409 10.06 -0.42 6.59
N ILE A 410 10.25 0.08 5.37
CA ILE A 410 11.05 -0.55 4.33
C ILE A 410 11.98 0.49 3.72
N ILE A 411 13.26 0.13 3.54
CA ILE A 411 14.22 0.93 2.78
C ILE A 411 14.51 0.25 1.45
N PHE A 412 14.31 1.01 0.38
CA PHE A 412 14.72 0.67 -0.98
C PHE A 412 15.97 1.46 -1.34
N THR A 413 16.95 0.81 -1.98
CA THR A 413 18.17 1.45 -2.47
C THR A 413 18.39 1.21 -3.95
N LYS A 414 19.04 2.16 -4.60
CA LYS A 414 19.53 2.03 -5.96
C LYS A 414 20.74 1.09 -5.98
N LEU A 415 20.90 0.29 -7.05
CA LEU A 415 22.05 -0.61 -7.24
C LEU A 415 23.15 0.06 -8.03
#